data_6a70405ef7fbae50f5162ae64806fba9
#
_entry.id   6a70405ef7fbae50f5162ae64806fba9
#
_cell.length_a   1.000
_cell.length_b   1.000
_cell.length_c   1.000
_cell.angle_alpha   90.00
_cell.angle_beta   90.00
_cell.angle_gamma   90.00
#
_symmetry.space_group_name_H-M   'P 1'
#
loop_
_entity.id
_entity.type
_entity.pdbx_description
1 polymer ?
#
loop_
_entity_poly.entity_id
_entity_poly.type
_entity_poly.pdbx_seq_one_letter_code
_entity_poly.pdbx_strand_id
1 'polypeptide(L)'
;MTFRKRPEERDTLGSMSKPIEASIVVVDDEPSIRELLVASLHFAGFEVNTAASGSEAIEVIEKVQPDLIVLDVMLPDIDGFTVTRRIRQEGINAPVLFLTARDDTQDKIMGLTVGGDDYVTKPFSPKELVARIKAVMRRISPMAVEEVIEMQGLSLD
;
A
#
# COMPACT_ATOMS: atom_id res chain seq x y z
N MET A 1 4.60 9.56 16.91
CA MET A 1 4.02 9.61 16.84
C MET A 1 3.38 9.70 16.20
N THR A 2 2.94 9.76 15.91
CA THR A 2 2.29 9.80 15.38
C THR A 2 1.93 10.39 15.02
N PHE A 3 1.87 10.63 14.37
CA PHE A 3 1.51 11.13 13.97
C PHE A 3 0.46 11.22 13.44
N ARG A 4 -0.13 10.48 13.29
CA ARG A 4 -1.43 10.56 12.89
C ARG A 4 -2.10 11.55 13.71
N LYS A 5 -2.94 12.38 13.16
CA LYS A 5 -3.66 13.34 13.92
C LYS A 5 -4.67 12.65 14.75
N ARG A 6 -4.97 13.23 15.87
CA ARG A 6 -5.99 12.68 16.70
C ARG A 6 -7.34 12.83 16.06
N PRO A 7 -8.25 11.90 16.30
CA PRO A 7 -9.56 11.96 15.68
C PRO A 7 -10.31 13.26 15.91
N GLU A 8 -10.17 13.85 17.07
CA GLU A 8 -10.86 15.08 17.34
C GLU A 8 -10.39 16.20 16.42
N GLU A 9 -9.11 16.23 16.17
CA GLU A 9 -8.59 17.25 15.29
C GLU A 9 -9.10 17.09 13.89
N ARG A 10 -9.19 15.86 13.45
CA ARG A 10 -9.71 15.61 12.13
C ARG A 10 -11.15 16.00 12.03
N ASP A 11 -11.93 15.66 13.02
CA ASP A 11 -13.33 15.97 12.99
C ASP A 11 -13.55 17.46 12.92
N THR A 12 -12.76 18.20 13.66
CA THR A 12 -12.94 19.63 13.70
C THR A 12 -12.66 20.29 12.38
N LEU A 13 -11.65 19.78 11.69
CA LEU A 13 -11.19 20.46 10.50
C LEU A 13 -11.59 19.79 9.24
N GLY A 14 -11.50 18.49 9.21
CA GLY A 14 -11.56 17.82 7.97
C GLY A 14 -12.77 16.99 7.72
N SER A 15 -13.44 16.58 8.78
CA SER A 15 -14.54 15.67 8.59
C SER A 15 -15.61 16.26 7.73
N MET A 16 -15.69 17.54 7.75
CA MET A 16 -16.71 18.20 6.98
C MET A 16 -16.45 18.06 5.51
N SER A 17 -15.21 18.04 5.13
CA SER A 17 -14.90 18.10 3.72
C SER A 17 -13.98 17.03 3.25
N LYS A 18 -13.36 16.27 4.16
CA LYS A 18 -12.37 15.32 3.70
C LYS A 18 -12.54 13.98 4.34
N PRO A 19 -12.48 12.94 3.56
CA PRO A 19 -12.49 11.61 4.12
C PRO A 19 -11.16 11.37 4.83
N ILE A 20 -11.12 10.37 5.69
CA ILE A 20 -9.91 9.97 6.35
C ILE A 20 -8.99 9.36 5.31
N GLU A 21 -7.76 9.79 5.30
CA GLU A 21 -6.80 9.31 4.33
C GLU A 21 -6.29 7.94 4.72
N ALA A 22 -6.19 7.08 3.75
CA ALA A 22 -5.56 5.78 3.97
C ALA A 22 -4.06 5.96 4.04
N SER A 23 -3.41 5.08 4.78
CA SER A 23 -1.99 5.14 5.04
C SER A 23 -1.27 4.07 4.23
N ILE A 24 -0.21 4.45 3.54
CA ILE A 24 0.56 3.55 2.70
C ILE A 24 2.03 3.62 3.09
N VAL A 25 2.67 2.45 3.18
CA VAL A 25 4.11 2.39 3.36
C VAL A 25 4.71 2.00 2.02
N VAL A 26 5.69 2.78 1.56
CA VAL A 26 6.38 2.53 0.31
C VAL A 26 7.80 2.09 0.62
N VAL A 27 8.19 0.94 0.11
CA VAL A 27 9.50 0.36 0.36
C VAL A 27 10.24 0.17 -0.94
N ASP A 28 11.30 0.94 -1.15
CA ASP A 28 12.12 0.85 -2.34
C ASP A 28 13.47 1.46 -1.99
N ASP A 29 14.56 0.83 -2.42
CA ASP A 29 15.87 1.33 -2.07
C ASP A 29 16.34 2.47 -2.98
N GLU A 30 15.62 2.75 -4.06
CA GLU A 30 15.97 3.85 -4.95
C GLU A 30 15.29 5.13 -4.51
N PRO A 31 16.07 6.16 -4.14
CA PRO A 31 15.46 7.40 -3.66
C PRO A 31 14.51 8.04 -4.68
N SER A 32 14.87 7.97 -5.97
CA SER A 32 14.04 8.61 -6.99
C SER A 32 12.67 7.94 -7.08
N ILE A 33 12.63 6.63 -6.91
CA ILE A 33 11.36 5.92 -6.93
C ILE A 33 10.54 6.29 -5.71
N ARG A 34 11.17 6.31 -4.54
CA ARG A 34 10.46 6.69 -3.32
C ARG A 34 9.86 8.08 -3.45
N GLU A 35 10.65 9.04 -3.95
CA GLU A 35 10.17 10.40 -4.09
C GLU A 35 9.00 10.49 -5.06
N LEU A 36 9.12 9.78 -6.17
CA LEU A 36 8.05 9.77 -7.16
C LEU A 36 6.77 9.21 -6.57
N LEU A 37 6.88 8.12 -5.84
CA LEU A 37 5.70 7.48 -5.27
C LEU A 37 5.10 8.30 -4.16
N VAL A 38 5.94 8.92 -3.31
CA VAL A 38 5.42 9.79 -2.27
C VAL A 38 4.60 10.92 -2.88
N ALA A 39 5.15 11.56 -3.91
CA ALA A 39 4.45 12.67 -4.54
C ALA A 39 3.14 12.22 -5.17
N SER A 40 3.19 11.10 -5.90
CA SER A 40 2.02 10.62 -6.61
C SER A 40 0.93 10.18 -5.66
N LEU A 41 1.30 9.49 -4.59
CA LEU A 41 0.31 9.00 -3.65
C LEU A 41 -0.26 10.10 -2.77
N HIS A 42 0.58 11.05 -2.39
CA HIS A 42 0.08 12.22 -1.68
C HIS A 42 -0.93 12.98 -2.52
N PHE A 43 -0.60 13.15 -3.79
CA PHE A 43 -1.51 13.85 -4.69
C PHE A 43 -2.84 13.12 -4.79
N ALA A 44 -2.80 11.80 -4.69
CA ALA A 44 -4.02 10.99 -4.75
C ALA A 44 -4.78 10.94 -3.42
N GLY A 45 -4.25 11.57 -2.38
CA GLY A 45 -4.96 11.67 -1.11
C GLY A 45 -4.52 10.68 -0.06
N PHE A 46 -3.38 10.04 -0.24
CA PHE A 46 -2.89 9.06 0.74
C PHE A 46 -1.83 9.64 1.64
N GLU A 47 -1.79 9.11 2.85
CA GLU A 47 -0.71 9.39 3.78
C GLU A 47 0.40 8.38 3.51
N VAL A 48 1.66 8.83 3.42
CA VAL A 48 2.73 7.95 2.97
C VAL A 48 3.91 7.97 3.92
N ASN A 49 4.40 6.80 4.27
CA ASN A 49 5.66 6.63 4.98
C ASN A 49 6.54 5.76 4.11
N THR A 50 7.86 5.89 4.24
CA THR A 50 8.78 5.18 3.36
C THR A 50 9.81 4.40 4.14
N ALA A 51 10.41 3.42 3.47
CA ALA A 51 11.53 2.66 3.98
C ALA A 51 12.44 2.34 2.81
N ALA A 52 13.74 2.24 3.08
CA ALA A 52 14.73 2.03 2.03
C ALA A 52 15.31 0.62 2.04
N SER A 53 14.93 -0.19 3.00
CA SER A 53 15.46 -1.55 3.10
C SER A 53 14.39 -2.44 3.72
N GLY A 54 14.64 -3.74 3.67
CA GLY A 54 13.70 -4.68 4.26
C GLY A 54 13.61 -4.56 5.76
N SER A 55 14.74 -4.38 6.42
CA SER A 55 14.73 -4.23 7.88
C SER A 55 13.99 -2.98 8.29
N GLU A 56 14.27 -1.89 7.62
CA GLU A 56 13.58 -0.65 7.92
C GLU A 56 12.09 -0.79 7.64
N ALA A 57 11.76 -1.51 6.58
CA ALA A 57 10.35 -1.72 6.22
C ALA A 57 9.59 -2.39 7.35
N ILE A 58 10.17 -3.43 7.93
CA ILE A 58 9.49 -4.14 9.00
C ILE A 58 9.24 -3.20 10.17
N GLU A 59 10.24 -2.41 10.54
CA GLU A 59 10.07 -1.46 11.63
C GLU A 59 8.99 -0.44 11.35
N VAL A 60 8.99 0.12 10.15
CA VAL A 60 8.02 1.13 9.80
C VAL A 60 6.61 0.54 9.75
N ILE A 61 6.49 -0.64 9.17
CA ILE A 61 5.19 -1.28 9.05
C ILE A 61 4.62 -1.60 10.43
N GLU A 62 5.46 -2.09 11.33
CA GLU A 62 5.00 -2.39 12.68
C GLU A 62 4.54 -1.14 13.41
N LYS A 63 5.24 -0.05 13.18
CA LYS A 63 4.96 1.18 13.89
C LYS A 63 3.74 1.88 13.29
N VAL A 64 3.66 1.95 11.98
CA VAL A 64 2.63 2.72 11.30
C VAL A 64 1.32 1.95 11.15
N GLN A 65 1.40 0.64 11.01
CA GLN A 65 0.23 -0.19 10.75
C GLN A 65 -0.54 0.35 9.56
N PRO A 66 0.07 0.30 8.37
CA PRO A 66 -0.53 0.93 7.19
C PRO A 66 -1.73 0.16 6.67
N ASP A 67 -2.47 0.81 5.81
CA ASP A 67 -3.60 0.19 5.14
C ASP A 67 -3.17 -0.59 3.90
N LEU A 68 -1.99 -0.29 3.37
CA LEU A 68 -1.46 -0.99 2.21
C LEU A 68 0.04 -0.78 2.16
N ILE A 69 0.75 -1.75 1.62
CA ILE A 69 2.20 -1.70 1.50
C ILE A 69 2.58 -1.84 0.04
N VAL A 70 3.39 -0.91 -0.47
CA VAL A 70 3.99 -1.02 -1.79
C VAL A 70 5.43 -1.43 -1.55
N LEU A 71 5.82 -2.59 -2.06
CA LEU A 71 7.04 -3.25 -1.61
C LEU A 71 7.86 -3.77 -2.78
N ASP A 72 9.07 -3.23 -2.92
CA ASP A 72 9.99 -3.69 -3.94
C ASP A 72 10.45 -5.10 -3.58
N VAL A 73 10.51 -5.96 -4.57
CA VAL A 73 11.01 -7.33 -4.36
C VAL A 73 12.51 -7.30 -4.10
N MET A 74 13.25 -6.45 -4.81
CA MET A 74 14.71 -6.44 -4.71
C MET A 74 15.17 -5.36 -3.75
N LEU A 75 15.48 -5.74 -2.54
CA LEU A 75 15.97 -4.82 -1.52
C LEU A 75 17.37 -5.22 -1.12
N PRO A 76 18.15 -4.29 -0.53
CA PRO A 76 19.57 -4.57 -0.31
C PRO A 76 19.86 -5.60 0.78
N ASP A 77 18.98 -5.73 1.76
CA ASP A 77 19.28 -6.64 2.88
C ASP A 77 18.45 -7.91 2.81
N ILE A 78 17.14 -7.81 2.85
CA ILE A 78 16.27 -8.97 2.69
C ILE A 78 15.25 -8.61 1.63
N ASP A 79 14.83 -9.60 0.87
CA ASP A 79 13.95 -9.31 -0.26
C ASP A 79 12.51 -9.07 0.21
N GLY A 80 11.69 -8.55 -0.70
CA GLY A 80 10.32 -8.20 -0.37
C GLY A 80 9.47 -9.39 0.01
N PHE A 81 9.77 -10.56 -0.54
CA PHE A 81 9.00 -11.75 -0.17
C PHE A 81 9.24 -12.13 1.27
N THR A 82 10.50 -12.00 1.70
CA THR A 82 10.85 -12.29 3.10
C THR A 82 10.19 -11.29 4.04
N VAL A 83 10.18 -10.02 3.65
CA VAL A 83 9.49 -9.01 4.46
C VAL A 83 8.02 -9.39 4.62
N THR A 84 7.38 -9.78 3.52
CA THR A 84 5.97 -10.14 3.58
C THR A 84 5.74 -11.34 4.49
N ARG A 85 6.58 -12.35 4.38
CA ARG A 85 6.44 -13.52 5.24
C ARG A 85 6.54 -13.13 6.70
N ARG A 86 7.49 -12.28 7.02
CA ARG A 86 7.70 -11.89 8.41
C ARG A 86 6.52 -11.12 8.98
N ILE A 87 6.01 -10.15 8.22
CA ILE A 87 4.90 -9.38 8.75
C ILE A 87 3.64 -10.24 8.86
N ARG A 88 3.47 -11.19 7.95
CA ARG A 88 2.32 -12.10 8.04
C ARG A 88 2.42 -12.98 9.28
N GLN A 89 3.62 -13.41 9.62
CA GLN A 89 3.82 -14.20 10.83
C GLN A 89 3.49 -13.43 12.08
N GLU A 90 3.61 -12.12 12.02
CA GLU A 90 3.28 -11.28 13.16
C GLU A 90 1.82 -10.85 13.17
N GLY A 91 1.03 -11.39 12.27
CA GLY A 91 -0.38 -11.08 12.25
C GLY A 91 -0.74 -9.81 11.52
N ILE A 92 0.20 -9.22 10.80
CA ILE A 92 -0.08 -8.01 10.05
C ILE A 92 -0.63 -8.42 8.69
N ASN A 93 -1.84 -8.00 8.40
CA ASN A 93 -2.58 -8.44 7.23
C ASN A 93 -2.76 -7.37 6.17
N ALA A 94 -2.07 -6.26 6.29
CA ALA A 94 -2.19 -5.21 5.29
C ALA A 94 -1.89 -5.76 3.91
N PRO A 95 -2.65 -5.38 2.90
CA PRO A 95 -2.38 -5.86 1.54
C PRO A 95 -1.03 -5.38 1.06
N VAL A 96 -0.38 -6.23 0.27
CA VAL A 96 0.95 -5.95 -0.26
C VAL A 96 0.90 -5.95 -1.78
N LEU A 97 1.36 -4.85 -2.36
CA LEU A 97 1.50 -4.73 -3.79
C LEU A 97 2.98 -4.71 -4.10
N PHE A 98 3.45 -5.73 -4.82
CA PHE A 98 4.87 -5.86 -5.11
C PHE A 98 5.28 -5.04 -6.31
N LEU A 99 6.47 -4.45 -6.22
CA LEU A 99 7.13 -3.86 -7.37
C LEU A 99 8.22 -4.82 -7.81
N THR A 100 8.26 -5.14 -9.09
CA THR A 100 9.26 -6.08 -9.58
C THR A 100 9.85 -5.53 -10.86
N ALA A 101 11.14 -5.77 -11.04
CA ALA A 101 11.84 -5.27 -12.22
C ALA A 101 11.48 -6.04 -13.47
N ARG A 102 10.90 -7.21 -13.33
CA ARG A 102 10.62 -8.05 -14.46
C ARG A 102 9.27 -8.70 -14.32
N ASP A 103 8.67 -8.94 -15.46
CA ASP A 103 7.43 -9.68 -15.50
C ASP A 103 7.77 -11.17 -15.46
N ASP A 104 8.21 -11.65 -14.31
CA ASP A 104 8.70 -12.98 -14.12
C ASP A 104 7.60 -13.83 -13.50
N THR A 105 7.22 -14.88 -14.16
CA THR A 105 6.15 -15.74 -13.69
C THR A 105 6.45 -16.31 -12.30
N GLN A 106 7.72 -16.69 -12.08
CA GLN A 106 8.08 -17.27 -10.80
C GLN A 106 8.00 -16.25 -9.68
N ASP A 107 8.40 -15.01 -9.96
CA ASP A 107 8.28 -13.95 -8.96
C ASP A 107 6.82 -13.70 -8.65
N LYS A 108 5.97 -13.72 -9.66
CA LYS A 108 4.55 -13.51 -9.42
C LYS A 108 3.95 -14.61 -8.57
N ILE A 109 4.31 -15.85 -8.87
CA ILE A 109 3.83 -16.97 -8.09
C ILE A 109 4.31 -16.88 -6.66
N MET A 110 5.59 -16.55 -6.48
CA MET A 110 6.14 -16.42 -5.13
C MET A 110 5.42 -15.31 -4.36
N GLY A 111 5.17 -14.18 -5.01
CA GLY A 111 4.49 -13.09 -4.35
C GLY A 111 3.12 -13.48 -3.85
N LEU A 112 2.36 -14.18 -4.68
CA LEU A 112 1.03 -14.62 -4.27
C LEU A 112 1.12 -15.67 -3.18
N THR A 113 2.13 -16.53 -3.27
CA THR A 113 2.31 -17.60 -2.29
C THR A 113 2.59 -17.05 -0.90
N VAL A 114 3.37 -15.97 -0.81
CA VAL A 114 3.69 -15.41 0.51
C VAL A 114 2.65 -14.42 1.00
N GLY A 115 1.58 -14.24 0.26
CA GLY A 115 0.49 -13.41 0.74
C GLY A 115 0.41 -12.04 0.11
N GLY A 116 0.98 -11.87 -1.07
CA GLY A 116 0.84 -10.62 -1.80
C GLY A 116 -0.51 -10.55 -2.50
N ASP A 117 -0.94 -9.33 -2.78
CA ASP A 117 -2.25 -9.10 -3.37
C ASP A 117 -2.19 -8.68 -4.83
N ASP A 118 -1.09 -8.13 -5.25
CA ASP A 118 -0.96 -7.69 -6.64
C ASP A 118 0.51 -7.39 -6.88
N TYR A 119 0.86 -7.11 -8.12
CA TYR A 119 2.22 -6.71 -8.44
C TYR A 119 2.20 -5.78 -9.65
N VAL A 120 3.22 -4.96 -9.74
CA VAL A 120 3.38 -4.03 -10.84
C VAL A 120 4.82 -4.14 -11.32
N THR A 121 5.00 -4.25 -12.62
CA THR A 121 6.31 -4.39 -13.21
C THR A 121 6.93 -3.01 -13.48
N LYS A 122 8.18 -2.85 -13.10
CA LYS A 122 8.93 -1.65 -13.43
C LYS A 122 9.40 -1.73 -14.87
N PRO A 123 9.47 -0.64 -15.57
CA PRO A 123 9.02 0.69 -15.18
C PRO A 123 7.51 0.77 -15.24
N PHE A 124 6.93 1.54 -14.32
CA PHE A 124 5.49 1.64 -14.25
C PHE A 124 5.08 3.10 -14.38
N SER A 125 3.82 3.29 -14.74
CA SER A 125 3.23 4.60 -14.75
C SER A 125 2.69 4.88 -13.34
N PRO A 126 2.99 6.05 -12.76
CA PRO A 126 2.42 6.36 -11.45
C PRO A 126 0.90 6.30 -11.44
N LYS A 127 0.30 6.68 -12.56
CA LYS A 127 -1.13 6.63 -12.69
C LYS A 127 -1.66 5.20 -12.61
N GLU A 128 -0.96 4.28 -13.27
CA GLU A 128 -1.33 2.88 -13.23
C GLU A 128 -1.18 2.33 -11.81
N LEU A 129 -0.09 2.70 -11.15
CA LEU A 129 0.13 2.22 -9.80
C LEU A 129 -0.96 2.69 -8.85
N VAL A 130 -1.32 3.97 -8.93
CA VAL A 130 -2.38 4.50 -8.08
C VAL A 130 -3.69 3.76 -8.36
N ALA A 131 -3.98 3.48 -9.62
CA ALA A 131 -5.21 2.77 -9.97
C ALA A 131 -5.22 1.38 -9.36
N ARG A 132 -4.09 0.68 -9.40
CA ARG A 132 -4.02 -0.65 -8.82
C ARG A 132 -4.14 -0.62 -7.31
N ILE A 133 -3.53 0.38 -6.69
CA ILE A 133 -3.64 0.53 -5.24
C ILE A 133 -5.11 0.71 -4.86
N LYS A 134 -5.80 1.57 -5.56
CA LYS A 134 -7.22 1.79 -5.27
C LYS A 134 -8.04 0.54 -5.50
N ALA A 135 -7.70 -0.24 -6.52
CA ALA A 135 -8.40 -1.47 -6.79
C ALA A 135 -8.20 -2.50 -5.68
N VAL A 136 -6.95 -2.62 -5.19
CA VAL A 136 -6.67 -3.54 -4.11
C VAL A 136 -7.42 -3.12 -2.85
N MET A 137 -7.41 -1.83 -2.57
CA MET A 137 -8.09 -1.35 -1.37
C MET A 137 -9.59 -1.56 -1.43
N ARG A 138 -10.18 -1.45 -2.61
CA ARG A 138 -11.60 -1.70 -2.74
C ARG A 138 -11.95 -3.15 -2.43
N ARG A 139 -11.07 -4.07 -2.83
CA ARG A 139 -11.32 -5.48 -2.54
C ARG A 139 -11.22 -5.78 -1.06
N ILE A 140 -10.33 -5.05 -0.38
CA ILE A 140 -10.11 -5.28 1.05
C ILE A 140 -11.17 -4.60 1.89
N SER A 141 -11.78 -3.53 1.38
CA SER A 141 -12.81 -2.78 2.11
C SER A 141 -14.16 -2.99 1.46
N PRO A 142 -14.79 -4.11 1.72
CA PRO A 142 -16.07 -4.40 1.08
C PRO A 142 -17.16 -3.38 1.39
N MET A 143 -17.10 -2.78 2.57
CA MET A 143 -18.09 -1.77 2.92
C MET A 143 -18.07 -0.62 1.95
N ALA A 144 -16.91 -0.12 1.63
CA ALA A 144 -16.79 0.98 0.69
C ALA A 144 -17.30 0.58 -0.68
N VAL A 145 -17.02 -0.65 -1.07
CA VAL A 145 -17.47 -1.14 -2.36
C VAL A 145 -18.99 -1.23 -2.39
N GLU A 146 -19.56 -1.73 -1.33
CA GLU A 146 -21.00 -1.87 -1.27
C GLU A 146 -21.69 -0.53 -1.32
N GLU A 147 -21.13 0.45 -0.62
CA GLU A 147 -21.71 1.78 -0.66
C GLU A 147 -21.73 2.34 -2.06
N VAL A 148 -20.63 2.18 -2.75
CA VAL A 148 -20.54 2.69 -4.11
C VAL A 148 -21.54 2.00 -5.00
N ILE A 149 -21.66 0.71 -4.88
CA ILE A 149 -22.60 -0.05 -5.71
C ILE A 149 -24.02 0.38 -5.45
N GLU A 150 -24.36 0.56 -4.20
CA GLU A 150 -25.71 0.96 -3.86
C GLU A 150 -26.02 2.33 -4.39
N MET A 151 -25.08 3.23 -4.28
CA MET A 151 -25.28 4.57 -4.76
C MET A 151 -25.50 4.61 -6.26
N GLN A 152 -24.87 3.69 -6.95
CA GLN A 152 -25.01 3.63 -8.38
C GLN A 152 -26.22 2.80 -8.82
N GLY A 153 -26.89 2.20 -7.88
CA GLY A 153 -28.03 1.38 -8.21
C GLY A 153 -27.68 0.04 -8.78
N LEU A 154 -26.46 -0.41 -8.63
CA LEU A 154 -26.03 -1.68 -9.14
C LEU A 154 -26.20 -2.73 -8.12
N SER A 155 -26.64 -3.79 -8.51
CA SER A 155 -26.64 -4.81 -7.61
C SER A 155 -25.56 -5.59 -7.83
N LEU A 156 -25.18 -5.99 -7.29
CA LEU A 156 -24.20 -6.61 -7.43
C LEU A 156 -24.29 -7.70 -7.80
N ASP A 157 -24.35 -7.97 -8.29
CA ASP A 157 -24.40 -8.96 -8.74
C ASP A 157 -23.86 -9.49 -8.71
#